data_7054bf5fc8be42bb36522d81e4d409fb
#
_entry.id   7054bf5fc8be42bb36522d81e4d409fb
#
_cell.length_a   1.000
_cell.length_b   1.000
_cell.length_c   1.000
_cell.angle_alpha   90.00
_cell.angle_beta   90.00
_cell.angle_gamma   90.00
#
_symmetry.space_group_name_H-M   'P 1'
#
loop_
_entity.id
_entity.type
_entity.pdbx_description
1 polymer ?
#
loop_
_entity_poly.entity_id
_entity_poly.type
_entity_poly.pdbx_seq_one_letter_code
_entity_poly.pdbx_strand_id
1 'polypeptide(L)'
;MISLGIALVSLPACFSHSGSSAGPDANASNLTVGKVQGEIKEGMPASDVAAILGSPNIVTTDEKRREVWIYDKVSSNRVDTRNSFGGGIIILGGSTRQAESTTTQKTLTIIIKFDEMKKVRDFAYNYTQF
;
A
#
# COMPACT_ATOMS: atom_id res chain seq x y z
N MET A 1 7.67 16.73 -68.19
CA MET A 1 7.00 17.36 -67.06
C MET A 1 6.41 16.27 -66.22
N ILE A 2 7.11 15.92 -65.18
CA ILE A 2 6.84 14.71 -64.38
C ILE A 2 6.34 15.14 -63.05
N SER A 3 5.05 14.84 -62.79
CA SER A 3 4.42 15.02 -61.48
C SER A 3 4.66 13.78 -60.67
N LEU A 4 5.46 13.91 -59.63
CA LEU A 4 5.75 12.83 -58.71
C LEU A 4 4.77 12.95 -57.53
N GLY A 5 3.76 12.12 -57.50
CA GLY A 5 2.84 12.01 -56.39
C GLY A 5 3.48 11.21 -55.25
N ILE A 6 3.74 11.87 -54.16
CA ILE A 6 4.17 11.22 -52.93
C ILE A 6 2.93 10.79 -52.18
N ALA A 7 2.69 9.50 -52.12
CA ALA A 7 1.67 8.91 -51.29
C ALA A 7 2.17 8.84 -49.83
N LEU A 8 1.59 9.67 -48.99
CA LEU A 8 1.82 9.64 -47.55
C LEU A 8 1.00 8.52 -46.97
N VAL A 9 1.65 7.42 -46.62
CA VAL A 9 1.03 6.35 -45.87
C VAL A 9 1.06 6.72 -44.39
N SER A 10 -0.06 7.18 -43.89
CA SER A 10 -0.25 7.36 -42.47
C SER A 10 -0.57 6.01 -41.81
N LEU A 11 0.35 5.48 -41.05
CA LEU A 11 0.13 4.34 -40.18
C LEU A 11 -0.58 4.82 -38.90
N PRO A 12 -1.75 4.32 -38.58
CA PRO A 12 -2.30 4.55 -37.25
C PRO A 12 -1.53 3.70 -36.26
N ALA A 13 -0.73 4.33 -35.42
CA ALA A 13 -0.17 3.68 -34.25
C ALA A 13 -1.32 3.37 -33.28
N CYS A 14 -1.76 2.13 -33.25
CA CYS A 14 -2.60 1.63 -32.19
C CYS A 14 -1.76 1.60 -30.91
N PHE A 15 -1.85 2.66 -30.13
CA PHE A 15 -1.42 2.64 -28.74
C PHE A 15 -2.42 1.79 -27.97
N SER A 16 -2.14 0.52 -27.83
CA SER A 16 -2.81 -0.32 -26.83
C SER A 16 -2.39 0.17 -25.46
N HIS A 17 -3.15 1.11 -24.93
CA HIS A 17 -3.07 1.43 -23.52
C HIS A 17 -3.69 0.26 -22.79
N SER A 18 -2.86 -0.69 -22.39
CA SER A 18 -3.22 -1.63 -21.33
C SER A 18 -3.30 -0.82 -20.05
N GLY A 19 -4.43 -0.17 -19.87
CA GLY A 19 -4.77 0.42 -18.60
C GLY A 19 -4.94 -0.70 -17.59
N SER A 20 -3.86 -1.10 -16.94
CA SER A 20 -3.98 -1.77 -15.66
C SER A 20 -4.54 -0.73 -14.71
N SER A 21 -5.83 -0.74 -14.57
CA SER A 21 -6.51 -0.03 -13.50
C SER A 21 -6.11 -0.69 -12.18
N ALA A 22 -4.94 -0.32 -11.68
CA ALA A 22 -4.64 -0.54 -10.29
C ALA A 22 -5.66 0.29 -9.51
N GLY A 23 -6.62 -0.38 -8.88
CA GLY A 23 -7.59 0.28 -8.02
C GLY A 23 -6.89 1.12 -6.96
N PRO A 24 -7.55 2.14 -6.39
CA PRO A 24 -6.97 3.04 -5.41
C PRO A 24 -6.42 2.38 -4.15
N ASP A 25 -6.71 1.11 -3.93
CA ASP A 25 -6.29 0.35 -2.76
C ASP A 25 -4.93 -0.35 -2.89
N ALA A 26 -4.35 -0.40 -4.09
CA ALA A 26 -3.08 -1.08 -4.30
C ALA A 26 -1.89 -0.41 -3.60
N ASN A 27 -1.97 0.89 -3.33
CA ASN A 27 -0.91 1.63 -2.62
C ASN A 27 -1.02 1.58 -1.09
N ALA A 28 -2.21 1.28 -0.56
CA ALA A 28 -2.43 1.26 0.88
C ALA A 28 -1.90 -0.03 1.55
N SER A 29 -1.82 -1.12 0.80
CA SER A 29 -1.44 -2.44 1.34
C SER A 29 0.06 -2.74 1.32
N ASN A 30 0.86 -1.88 0.67
CA ASN A 30 2.29 -2.12 0.47
C ASN A 30 3.19 -1.50 1.54
N LEU A 31 2.61 -0.85 2.55
CA LEU A 31 3.39 -0.35 3.67
C LEU A 31 3.74 -1.50 4.61
N THR A 32 4.89 -2.10 4.39
CA THR A 32 5.42 -3.17 5.23
C THR A 32 6.65 -2.69 5.99
N VAL A 33 6.92 -3.35 7.12
CA VAL A 33 8.14 -3.08 7.91
C VAL A 33 9.38 -3.24 7.03
N GLY A 34 9.41 -4.27 6.17
CA GLY A 34 10.53 -4.50 5.26
C GLY A 34 10.74 -3.37 4.25
N LYS A 35 9.67 -2.79 3.75
CA LYS A 35 9.77 -1.64 2.84
C LYS A 35 10.34 -0.41 3.55
N VAL A 36 9.87 -0.13 4.76
CA VAL A 36 10.40 0.99 5.56
C VAL A 36 11.88 0.80 5.86
N GLN A 37 12.27 -0.37 6.32
CA GLN A 37 13.67 -0.67 6.63
C GLN A 37 14.60 -0.63 5.41
N GLY A 38 14.11 -1.04 4.27
CA GLY A 38 14.90 -1.10 3.04
C GLY A 38 15.03 0.24 2.31
N GLU A 39 13.99 1.05 2.35
CA GLU A 39 13.90 2.25 1.52
C GLU A 39 14.12 3.55 2.32
N ILE A 40 13.77 3.60 3.60
CA ILE A 40 13.97 4.79 4.43
C ILE A 40 15.36 4.77 5.05
N LYS A 41 16.10 5.84 4.81
CA LYS A 41 17.48 6.00 5.31
C LYS A 41 17.65 7.36 5.96
N GLU A 42 18.56 7.43 6.91
CA GLU A 42 18.97 8.71 7.51
C GLU A 42 19.58 9.64 6.42
N GLY A 43 19.26 10.91 6.51
CA GLY A 43 19.68 11.92 5.54
C GLY A 43 18.79 12.03 4.30
N MET A 44 17.76 11.18 4.17
CA MET A 44 16.78 11.26 3.08
C MET A 44 15.91 12.50 3.23
N PRO A 45 15.67 13.27 2.15
CA PRO A 45 14.78 14.41 2.23
C PRO A 45 13.32 14.00 2.46
N ALA A 46 12.54 14.87 3.10
CA ALA A 46 11.13 14.61 3.40
C ALA A 46 10.29 14.35 2.14
N SER A 47 10.64 14.96 1.02
CA SER A 47 9.98 14.72 -0.28
C SER A 47 10.10 13.26 -0.75
N ASP A 48 11.26 12.65 -0.56
CA ASP A 48 11.49 11.26 -0.93
C ASP A 48 10.73 10.30 0.00
N VAL A 49 10.68 10.62 1.29
CA VAL A 49 9.86 9.87 2.25
C VAL A 49 8.38 9.90 1.86
N ALA A 50 7.86 11.07 1.49
CA ALA A 50 6.49 11.21 1.02
C ALA A 50 6.23 10.45 -0.30
N ALA A 51 7.21 10.37 -1.18
CA ALA A 51 7.10 9.59 -2.42
C ALA A 51 7.04 8.08 -2.15
N ILE A 52 7.74 7.60 -1.14
CA ILE A 52 7.81 6.17 -0.78
C ILE A 52 6.62 5.75 0.09
N LEU A 53 6.33 6.50 1.13
CA LEU A 53 5.31 6.16 2.14
C LEU A 53 3.96 6.84 1.92
N GLY A 54 3.91 7.83 1.06
CA GLY A 54 2.74 8.68 0.87
C GLY A 54 2.61 9.77 1.94
N SER A 55 1.42 10.31 2.08
CA SER A 55 1.14 11.34 3.07
C SER A 55 1.10 10.76 4.48
N PRO A 56 1.73 11.42 5.47
CA PRO A 56 1.63 11.01 6.86
C PRO A 56 0.21 11.19 7.41
N ASN A 57 -0.15 10.36 8.38
CA ASN A 57 -1.42 10.50 9.08
C ASN A 57 -1.40 11.68 10.04
N ILE A 58 -0.28 11.90 10.70
CA ILE A 58 -0.10 12.96 11.68
C ILE A 58 1.24 13.64 11.41
N VAL A 59 1.22 14.96 11.39
CA VAL A 59 2.40 15.80 11.37
C VAL A 59 2.44 16.60 12.67
N THR A 60 3.51 16.48 13.39
CA THR A 60 3.74 17.21 14.63
C THR A 60 5.15 17.79 14.66
N THR A 61 5.46 18.57 15.66
CA THR A 61 6.78 19.15 15.87
C THR A 61 7.30 18.77 17.24
N ASP A 62 8.61 18.62 17.33
CA ASP A 62 9.30 18.39 18.60
C ASP A 62 9.60 19.72 19.33
N GLU A 63 10.27 19.62 20.49
CA GLU A 63 10.63 20.78 21.31
C GLU A 63 11.54 21.77 20.58
N LYS A 64 12.32 21.32 19.60
CA LYS A 64 13.21 22.14 18.77
C LYS A 64 12.56 22.62 17.48
N ARG A 65 11.23 22.49 17.35
CA ARG A 65 10.44 22.84 16.17
C ARG A 65 10.82 22.04 14.90
N ARG A 66 11.32 20.82 15.07
CA ARG A 66 11.59 19.90 13.96
C ARG A 66 10.36 19.05 13.69
N GLU A 67 10.11 18.79 12.43
CA GLU A 67 8.96 17.97 12.03
C GLU A 67 9.10 16.51 12.45
N VAL A 68 7.99 15.94 12.90
CA VAL A 68 7.84 14.51 13.18
C VAL A 68 6.62 14.03 12.43
N TRP A 69 6.81 13.07 11.54
CA TRP A 69 5.74 12.45 10.78
C TRP A 69 5.40 11.09 11.36
N ILE A 70 4.12 10.85 11.52
CA ILE A 70 3.60 9.60 12.06
C ILE A 70 2.70 8.96 11.01
N TYR A 71 3.05 7.75 10.62
CA TYR A 71 2.25 6.89 9.76
C TYR A 71 1.63 5.78 10.60
N ASP A 72 0.34 5.66 10.54
CA ASP A 72 -0.39 4.62 11.24
C ASP A 72 -1.22 3.82 10.25
N LYS A 73 -0.95 2.53 10.15
CA LYS A 73 -1.63 1.60 9.26
C LYS A 73 -2.23 0.46 10.05
N VAL A 74 -3.52 0.36 9.98
CA VAL A 74 -4.27 -0.77 10.53
C VAL A 74 -4.73 -1.65 9.37
N SER A 75 -4.35 -2.91 9.42
CA SER A 75 -4.71 -3.91 8.43
C SER A 75 -5.48 -5.02 9.15
N SER A 76 -6.73 -5.23 8.79
CA SER A 76 -7.52 -6.34 9.31
C SER A 76 -7.73 -7.38 8.21
N ASN A 77 -7.24 -8.57 8.43
CA ASN A 77 -7.52 -9.72 7.57
C ASN A 77 -8.62 -10.56 8.19
N ARG A 78 -9.74 -10.63 7.52
CA ARG A 78 -10.82 -11.53 7.86
C ARG A 78 -10.78 -12.71 6.91
N VAL A 79 -10.48 -13.88 7.42
CA VAL A 79 -10.55 -15.12 6.66
C VAL A 79 -11.89 -15.78 6.94
N ASP A 80 -12.83 -15.61 6.04
CA ASP A 80 -14.08 -16.35 6.05
C ASP A 80 -13.85 -17.68 5.33
N THR A 81 -13.55 -18.73 6.06
CA THR A 81 -13.48 -20.07 5.50
C THR A 81 -14.90 -20.58 5.33
N ARG A 82 -15.51 -20.25 4.20
CA ARG A 82 -16.72 -20.92 3.76
C ARG A 82 -16.31 -22.22 3.11
N ASN A 83 -16.36 -23.30 3.85
CA ASN A 83 -16.34 -24.63 3.29
C ASN A 83 -17.66 -24.84 2.52
N SER A 84 -17.66 -24.43 1.27
CA SER A 84 -18.70 -24.77 0.32
C SER A 84 -18.42 -26.21 -0.14
N PHE A 85 -18.79 -27.18 0.66
CA PHE A 85 -18.86 -28.57 0.21
C PHE A 85 -20.14 -28.71 -0.64
N GLY A 86 -20.00 -28.49 -1.94
CA GLY A 86 -21.02 -28.84 -2.91
C GLY A 86 -21.07 -30.34 -3.09
N GLY A 87 -21.84 -31.01 -2.29
CA GLY A 87 -22.08 -32.43 -2.42
C GLY A 87 -23.26 -32.79 -1.52
N GLY A 88 -24.44 -32.95 -2.12
CA GLY A 88 -25.66 -33.23 -1.39
C GLY A 88 -25.59 -34.54 -0.66
N ILE A 89 -25.39 -34.53 0.63
CA ILE A 89 -25.81 -35.54 1.57
C ILE A 89 -26.51 -34.80 2.69
N ILE A 90 -27.82 -34.84 2.67
CA ILE A 90 -28.64 -34.39 3.80
C ILE A 90 -28.55 -35.49 4.86
N ILE A 91 -27.69 -35.31 5.83
CA ILE A 91 -27.70 -36.10 7.05
C ILE A 91 -28.60 -35.39 8.02
N LEU A 92 -29.74 -35.99 8.28
CA LEU A 92 -30.64 -35.64 9.35
C LEU A 92 -29.93 -35.91 10.68
N GLY A 93 -29.46 -34.86 11.35
CA GLY A 93 -28.86 -34.95 12.68
C GLY A 93 -27.88 -33.81 12.92
N GLY A 94 -28.35 -32.77 13.62
CA GLY A 94 -27.52 -31.79 14.33
C GLY A 94 -26.45 -31.04 13.50
N SER A 95 -26.86 -30.06 12.74
CA SER A 95 -25.93 -29.15 12.10
C SER A 95 -25.39 -28.16 13.10
N THR A 96 -24.29 -28.47 13.72
CA THR A 96 -23.44 -27.44 14.35
C THR A 96 -22.70 -26.70 13.25
N ARG A 97 -23.25 -25.56 12.84
CA ARG A 97 -22.54 -24.63 11.97
C ARG A 97 -21.52 -23.89 12.82
N GLN A 98 -20.34 -24.45 12.91
CA GLN A 98 -19.19 -23.76 13.47
C GLN A 98 -18.56 -22.94 12.34
N ALA A 99 -19.01 -21.70 12.22
CA ALA A 99 -18.33 -20.71 11.40
C ALA A 99 -17.21 -20.11 12.22
N GLU A 100 -16.01 -20.62 12.09
CA GLU A 100 -14.84 -19.98 12.65
C GLU A 100 -14.43 -18.82 11.74
N SER A 101 -14.71 -17.61 12.19
CA SER A 101 -14.17 -16.42 11.57
C SER A 101 -12.95 -15.96 12.39
N THR A 102 -11.77 -16.17 11.86
CA THR A 102 -10.54 -15.66 12.47
C THR A 102 -10.27 -14.27 11.93
N THR A 103 -10.35 -13.26 12.77
CA THR A 103 -9.99 -11.89 12.43
C THR A 103 -8.60 -11.61 13.00
N THR A 104 -7.63 -11.42 12.13
CA THR A 104 -6.29 -10.99 12.53
C THR A 104 -6.15 -9.50 12.26
N GLN A 105 -5.88 -8.73 13.30
CA GLN A 105 -5.63 -7.30 13.21
C GLN A 105 -4.13 -7.03 13.34
N LYS A 106 -3.59 -6.31 12.37
CA LYS A 106 -2.18 -5.90 12.35
C LYS A 106 -2.11 -4.39 12.34
N THR A 107 -1.32 -3.82 13.24
CA THR A 107 -1.09 -2.39 13.30
C THR A 107 0.40 -2.11 13.12
N LEU A 108 0.71 -1.23 12.18
CA LEU A 108 2.05 -0.74 11.94
C LEU A 108 2.07 0.77 12.13
N THR A 109 2.82 1.22 13.11
CA THR A 109 3.07 2.63 13.38
C THR A 109 4.52 2.96 13.05
N ILE A 110 4.74 3.95 12.20
CA ILE A 110 6.06 4.43 11.80
C ILE A 110 6.17 5.88 12.24
N ILE A 111 7.24 6.20 12.92
CA ILE A 111 7.56 7.55 13.39
C ILE A 111 8.85 7.97 12.70
N ILE A 112 8.78 9.03 11.91
CA ILE A 112 9.95 9.60 11.22
C ILE A 112 10.22 10.99 11.77
N LYS A 113 11.42 11.17 12.27
CA LYS A 113 11.89 12.43 12.81
C LYS A 113 12.82 13.10 11.81
N PHE A 114 12.49 14.32 11.45
CA PHE A 114 13.30 15.15 10.56
C PHE A 114 14.22 16.08 11.34
N ASP A 115 15.30 16.50 10.69
CA ASP A 115 16.17 17.55 11.19
C ASP A 115 15.68 18.94 10.76
N GLU A 116 16.46 19.98 11.07
CA GLU A 116 16.15 21.36 10.72
C GLU A 116 16.14 21.60 9.20
N MET A 117 16.82 20.75 8.44
CA MET A 117 16.88 20.78 6.97
C MET A 117 15.82 19.89 6.30
N LYS A 118 14.87 19.37 7.06
CA LYS A 118 13.82 18.44 6.59
C LYS A 118 14.38 17.15 5.97
N LYS A 119 15.43 16.64 6.56
CA LYS A 119 16.01 15.32 6.24
C LYS A 119 15.77 14.37 7.39
N VAL A 120 15.63 13.09 7.07
CA VAL A 120 15.45 12.06 8.09
C VAL A 120 16.65 12.02 9.03
N ARG A 121 16.40 12.30 10.29
CA ARG A 121 17.39 12.22 11.38
C ARG A 121 17.33 10.87 12.08
N ASP A 122 16.13 10.37 12.31
CA ASP A 122 15.86 9.13 13.01
C ASP A 122 14.50 8.60 12.62
N PHE A 123 14.31 7.31 12.66
CA PHE A 123 13.03 6.69 12.45
C PHE A 123 12.84 5.47 13.36
N ALA A 124 11.62 5.28 13.80
CA ALA A 124 11.22 4.14 14.60
C ALA A 124 9.95 3.51 14.02
N TYR A 125 9.79 2.23 14.21
CA TYR A 125 8.57 1.54 13.84
C TYR A 125 8.13 0.60 14.96
N ASN A 126 6.83 0.49 15.11
CA ASN A 126 6.21 -0.45 16.03
C ASN A 126 5.19 -1.30 15.28
N TYR A 127 5.33 -2.59 15.38
CA TYR A 127 4.45 -3.55 14.75
C TYR A 127 3.75 -4.38 15.81
N THR A 128 2.43 -4.38 15.77
CA THR A 128 1.62 -5.17 16.70
C THR A 128 0.65 -6.05 15.89
N GLN A 129 0.51 -7.28 16.29
CA GLN A 129 -0.41 -8.25 15.71
C GLN A 129 -1.24 -8.88 16.82
N PHE A 130 -2.53 -8.85 16.64
CA PHE A 130 -3.49 -9.50 17.53
C PHE A 130 -4.20 -10.63 16.83
#